data_e04f35fc33bf78db6135ee0e7a416e73
#
_entry.id   e04f35fc33bf78db6135ee0e7a416e73
#
_cell.length_a   1.000
_cell.length_b   1.000
_cell.length_c   1.000
_cell.angle_alpha   90.00
_cell.angle_beta   90.00
_cell.angle_gamma   90.00
#
_symmetry.space_group_name_H-M   'P 1'
#
loop_
_entity.id
_entity.type
_entity.pdbx_description
1 polymer ?
#
loop_
_entity_poly.entity_id
_entity_poly.type
_entity_poly.pdbx_seq_one_letter_code
_entity_poly.pdbx_strand_id
1 'polypeptide(L)'
;MLKKEVARGPGGRILIMDSITQVVDEDVGAIVVSASHGGASSGEFALAVPLAAVFFNDAGVGKDDAGIAALAMLQARNVAGGTIAHTSARIGDSQDMWDFGVISHVNDAARQLGLTPGQGLREALSSLTRVAPSLPRCGASPDVTRG
;
A
#
# COMPACT_ATOMS: atom_id res chain seq x y z
N MET A 1 16.81 -2.76 -10.94
CA MET A 1 15.45 -2.41 -10.53
C MET A 1 15.49 -1.31 -9.47
N LEU A 2 14.59 -0.36 -9.58
CA LEU A 2 14.53 0.75 -8.63
C LEU A 2 13.98 0.30 -7.28
N LYS A 3 14.58 0.80 -6.20
CA LYS A 3 14.04 0.72 -4.85
C LYS A 3 14.56 1.92 -4.09
N LYS A 4 13.66 2.78 -3.58
CA LYS A 4 14.11 3.96 -2.82
C LYS A 4 13.01 4.46 -1.86
N GLU A 5 13.43 5.20 -0.84
CA GLU A 5 12.52 5.90 0.04
C GLU A 5 12.17 7.25 -0.60
N VAL A 6 10.87 7.54 -0.74
CA VAL A 6 10.41 8.77 -1.39
C VAL A 6 9.78 9.76 -0.42
N ALA A 7 9.43 9.32 0.79
CA ALA A 7 8.86 10.20 1.80
C ALA A 7 9.04 9.59 3.18
N ARG A 8 9.10 10.47 4.19
CA ARG A 8 9.23 10.07 5.59
C ARG A 8 8.58 11.13 6.46
N GLY A 9 7.87 10.71 7.48
CA GLY A 9 7.24 11.60 8.43
C GLY A 9 6.84 10.86 9.69
N PRO A 10 6.14 11.53 10.63
CA PRO A 10 5.74 10.88 11.89
C PRO A 10 4.80 9.70 11.69
N GLY A 11 4.07 9.65 10.58
CA GLY A 11 3.18 8.54 10.25
C GLY A 11 3.87 7.34 9.60
N GLY A 12 5.17 7.44 9.33
CA GLY A 12 5.94 6.36 8.72
C GLY A 12 6.72 6.81 7.49
N ARG A 13 7.27 5.84 6.78
CA ARG A 13 8.05 6.09 5.57
C ARG A 13 7.44 5.37 4.39
N ILE A 14 7.67 5.91 3.21
CA ILE A 14 7.16 5.34 1.96
C ILE A 14 8.34 4.89 1.11
N LEU A 15 8.32 3.62 0.73
CA LEU A 15 9.29 3.02 -0.17
C LEU A 15 8.61 2.71 -1.49
N ILE A 16 9.28 3.01 -2.60
CA ILE A 16 8.83 2.53 -3.90
C ILE A 16 9.83 1.48 -4.39
N MET A 17 9.33 0.43 -5.03
CA MET A 17 10.17 -0.63 -5.57
C MET A 17 9.53 -1.22 -6.83
N ASP A 18 10.35 -1.53 -7.81
CA ASP A 18 9.85 -2.04 -9.09
C ASP A 18 9.29 -3.45 -8.95
N SER A 19 9.72 -4.21 -7.95
CA SER A 19 9.20 -5.55 -7.70
C SER A 19 9.05 -5.78 -6.20
N ILE A 20 7.95 -6.42 -5.80
CA ILE A 20 7.72 -6.77 -4.39
C ILE A 20 8.78 -7.75 -3.87
N THR A 21 9.49 -8.44 -4.75
CA THR A 21 10.59 -9.33 -4.36
C THR A 21 11.76 -8.57 -3.74
N GLN A 22 11.79 -7.24 -3.85
CA GLN A 22 12.82 -6.40 -3.25
C GLN A 22 12.58 -6.08 -1.77
N VAL A 23 11.43 -6.48 -1.22
CA VAL A 23 11.15 -6.30 0.21
C VAL A 23 12.14 -7.11 1.04
N VAL A 24 12.67 -6.48 2.10
CA VAL A 24 13.59 -7.11 3.06
C VAL A 24 13.13 -6.82 4.47
N ASP A 25 13.71 -7.50 5.46
CA ASP A 25 13.28 -7.38 6.86
C ASP A 25 13.38 -5.94 7.39
N GLU A 26 14.35 -5.18 6.91
CA GLU A 26 14.54 -3.78 7.29
C GLU A 26 13.37 -2.88 6.87
N ASP A 27 12.52 -3.34 5.97
CA ASP A 27 11.36 -2.57 5.49
C ASP A 27 10.17 -2.66 6.44
N VAL A 28 10.28 -3.35 7.56
CA VAL A 28 9.20 -3.51 8.54
C VAL A 28 8.58 -2.17 8.89
N GLY A 29 7.24 -2.11 8.89
CA GLY A 29 6.49 -0.90 9.22
C GLY A 29 6.40 0.13 8.11
N ALA A 30 7.01 -0.10 6.96
CA ALA A 30 6.97 0.85 5.85
C ALA A 30 5.67 0.75 5.07
N ILE A 31 5.31 1.85 4.40
CA ILE A 31 4.31 1.86 3.35
C ILE A 31 5.07 1.56 2.06
N VAL A 32 4.69 0.51 1.35
CA VAL A 32 5.40 0.05 0.16
C VAL A 32 4.53 0.23 -1.08
N VAL A 33 5.08 0.87 -2.11
CA VAL A 33 4.48 0.95 -3.43
C VAL A 33 5.31 0.05 -4.34
N SER A 34 4.72 -1.09 -4.72
CA SER A 34 5.38 -2.06 -5.59
C SER A 34 4.78 -2.00 -6.98
N ALA A 35 5.62 -2.04 -7.99
CA ALA A 35 5.14 -2.06 -9.37
C ALA A 35 4.79 -3.46 -9.88
N SER A 36 4.86 -4.48 -9.02
CA SER A 36 4.35 -5.82 -9.33
C SER A 36 2.82 -5.80 -9.44
N HIS A 37 2.26 -6.72 -10.20
CA HIS A 37 0.81 -6.89 -10.21
C HIS A 37 0.34 -7.44 -8.85
N GLY A 38 -0.93 -7.18 -8.51
CA GLY A 38 -1.50 -7.57 -7.22
C GLY A 38 -1.94 -9.02 -7.13
N GLY A 39 -1.17 -9.96 -7.68
CA GLY A 39 -1.50 -11.37 -7.67
C GLY A 39 -1.13 -12.07 -6.36
N ALA A 40 -1.48 -13.36 -6.27
CA ALA A 40 -1.28 -14.15 -5.06
C ALA A 40 0.20 -14.25 -4.67
N SER A 41 1.10 -14.46 -5.63
CA SER A 41 2.55 -14.48 -5.34
C SER A 41 3.03 -13.18 -4.74
N SER A 42 2.55 -12.05 -5.26
CA SER A 42 2.90 -10.73 -4.72
C SER A 42 2.42 -10.58 -3.28
N GLY A 43 1.23 -11.11 -2.99
CA GLY A 43 0.71 -11.10 -1.62
C GLY A 43 1.59 -11.90 -0.66
N GLU A 44 2.10 -13.03 -1.10
CA GLU A 44 3.01 -13.84 -0.27
C GLU A 44 4.29 -13.09 0.06
N PHE A 45 4.91 -12.43 -0.92
CA PHE A 45 6.11 -11.63 -0.68
C PHE A 45 5.83 -10.47 0.29
N ALA A 46 4.69 -9.79 0.10
CA ALA A 46 4.33 -8.67 0.96
C ALA A 46 4.09 -9.10 2.40
N LEU A 47 3.54 -10.30 2.61
CA LEU A 47 3.25 -10.82 3.96
C LEU A 47 4.47 -11.39 4.66
N ALA A 48 5.59 -11.57 3.95
CA ALA A 48 6.82 -12.06 4.56
C ALA A 48 7.42 -11.05 5.55
N VAL A 49 7.07 -9.77 5.41
CA VAL A 49 7.53 -8.68 6.29
C VAL A 49 6.31 -7.91 6.77
N PRO A 50 6.21 -7.56 8.08
CA PRO A 50 5.08 -6.77 8.58
C PRO A 50 5.14 -5.33 8.06
N LEU A 51 4.40 -5.04 6.99
CA LEU A 51 4.33 -3.72 6.38
C LEU A 51 3.12 -2.96 6.90
N ALA A 52 3.21 -1.62 6.92
CA ALA A 52 2.07 -0.79 7.33
C ALA A 52 0.99 -0.77 6.26
N ALA A 53 1.39 -0.72 5.00
CA ALA A 53 0.49 -0.77 3.86
C ALA A 53 1.29 -1.18 2.63
N VAL A 54 0.62 -1.77 1.65
CA VAL A 54 1.30 -2.15 0.41
C VAL A 54 0.37 -1.95 -0.79
N PHE A 55 0.94 -1.44 -1.88
CA PHE A 55 0.24 -1.17 -3.11
C PHE A 55 0.89 -1.89 -4.28
N PHE A 56 0.06 -2.32 -5.22
CA PHE A 56 0.48 -3.03 -6.42
C PHE A 56 -0.13 -2.35 -7.64
N ASN A 57 0.26 -2.77 -8.84
CA ASN A 57 -0.45 -2.40 -10.06
C ASN A 57 -1.57 -3.42 -10.29
N ASP A 58 -2.78 -2.97 -10.66
CA ASP A 58 -3.90 -3.90 -10.86
C ASP A 58 -3.77 -4.71 -12.16
N ALA A 59 -2.86 -4.32 -13.04
CA ALA A 59 -2.59 -5.02 -14.30
C ALA A 59 -3.86 -5.24 -15.14
N GLY A 60 -4.86 -4.35 -14.97
CA GLY A 60 -6.15 -4.51 -15.61
C GLY A 60 -7.06 -5.53 -14.93
N VAL A 61 -6.70 -5.96 -13.73
CA VAL A 61 -7.36 -6.99 -12.90
C VAL A 61 -7.25 -8.39 -13.52
N GLY A 62 -7.64 -8.57 -14.76
CA GLY A 62 -7.52 -9.84 -15.45
C GLY A 62 -8.54 -10.88 -15.05
N LYS A 63 -8.32 -12.11 -15.49
CA LYS A 63 -9.22 -13.23 -15.27
C LYS A 63 -9.26 -13.59 -13.78
N ASP A 64 -10.45 -13.82 -13.25
CA ASP A 64 -10.69 -14.23 -11.86
C ASP A 64 -10.10 -13.23 -10.86
N ASP A 65 -10.07 -11.95 -11.23
CA ASP A 65 -9.53 -10.86 -10.39
C ASP A 65 -8.08 -11.09 -9.99
N ALA A 66 -7.30 -11.73 -10.85
CA ALA A 66 -5.91 -12.09 -10.54
C ALA A 66 -5.05 -10.87 -10.17
N GLY A 67 -5.33 -9.70 -10.78
CA GLY A 67 -4.54 -8.48 -10.52
C GLY A 67 -4.81 -7.83 -9.17
N ILE A 68 -5.81 -8.31 -8.41
CA ILE A 68 -6.14 -7.79 -7.09
C ILE A 68 -6.19 -8.88 -6.01
N ALA A 69 -5.79 -10.09 -6.33
CA ALA A 69 -5.88 -11.23 -5.41
C ALA A 69 -5.14 -11.00 -4.09
N ALA A 70 -4.03 -10.26 -4.13
CA ALA A 70 -3.24 -9.97 -2.94
C ALA A 70 -4.03 -9.19 -1.89
N LEU A 71 -5.04 -8.39 -2.30
CA LEU A 71 -5.80 -7.56 -1.35
C LEU A 71 -6.56 -8.40 -0.33
N ALA A 72 -7.13 -9.53 -0.75
CA ALA A 72 -7.81 -10.43 0.18
C ALA A 72 -6.82 -11.09 1.13
N MET A 73 -5.64 -11.47 0.65
CA MET A 73 -4.59 -12.06 1.48
C MET A 73 -4.14 -11.08 2.55
N LEU A 74 -3.94 -9.82 2.17
CA LEU A 74 -3.55 -8.76 3.11
C LEU A 74 -4.66 -8.49 4.13
N GLN A 75 -5.91 -8.47 3.68
CA GLN A 75 -7.04 -8.24 4.56
C GLN A 75 -7.14 -9.34 5.64
N ALA A 76 -6.86 -10.58 5.28
CA ALA A 76 -6.87 -11.68 6.22
C ALA A 76 -5.86 -11.50 7.37
N ARG A 77 -4.81 -10.72 7.13
CA ARG A 77 -3.80 -10.37 8.14
C ARG A 77 -3.97 -8.94 8.66
N ASN A 78 -5.06 -8.30 8.30
CA ASN A 78 -5.38 -6.92 8.69
C ASN A 78 -4.30 -5.92 8.24
N VAL A 79 -3.72 -6.16 7.08
CA VAL A 79 -2.73 -5.27 6.47
C VAL A 79 -3.41 -4.44 5.40
N ALA A 80 -3.23 -3.11 5.46
CA ALA A 80 -3.80 -2.22 4.47
C ALA A 80 -3.17 -2.49 3.10
N GLY A 81 -4.00 -2.61 2.08
CA GLY A 81 -3.54 -2.86 0.73
C GLY A 81 -4.42 -2.20 -0.31
N GLY A 82 -3.81 -1.88 -1.44
CA GLY A 82 -4.54 -1.32 -2.55
C GLY A 82 -3.82 -1.58 -3.86
N THR A 83 -4.47 -1.23 -4.95
CA THR A 83 -3.89 -1.32 -6.27
C THR A 83 -4.01 0.00 -6.99
N ILE A 84 -3.12 0.18 -7.96
CA ILE A 84 -3.03 1.37 -8.81
C ILE A 84 -3.52 0.97 -10.19
N ALA A 85 -4.37 1.82 -10.77
CA ALA A 85 -4.94 1.57 -12.08
C ALA A 85 -3.83 1.46 -13.13
N HIS A 86 -3.84 0.36 -13.89
CA HIS A 86 -2.85 0.13 -14.95
C HIS A 86 -2.90 1.21 -16.03
N THR A 87 -4.05 1.87 -16.17
CA THR A 87 -4.21 2.97 -17.12
C THR A 87 -3.57 4.28 -16.64
N SER A 88 -3.28 4.38 -15.34
CA SER A 88 -2.67 5.58 -14.77
C SER A 88 -1.14 5.48 -14.67
N ALA A 89 -0.60 4.28 -14.61
CA ALA A 89 0.83 4.07 -14.43
C ALA A 89 1.25 2.70 -14.95
N ARG A 90 2.50 2.61 -15.40
CA ARG A 90 3.03 1.39 -16.00
C ARG A 90 3.34 0.34 -14.95
N ILE A 91 2.96 -0.91 -15.24
CA ILE A 91 3.39 -2.04 -14.44
C ILE A 91 4.93 -2.18 -14.56
N GLY A 92 5.58 -2.51 -13.46
CA GLY A 92 7.04 -2.65 -13.44
C GLY A 92 7.79 -1.34 -13.26
N ASP A 93 7.09 -0.21 -13.18
CA ASP A 93 7.70 1.12 -13.07
C ASP A 93 7.14 1.83 -11.82
N SER A 94 7.81 1.64 -10.69
CA SER A 94 7.34 2.20 -9.42
C SER A 94 7.41 3.72 -9.37
N GLN A 95 8.36 4.34 -10.08
CA GLN A 95 8.45 5.79 -10.14
C GLN A 95 7.22 6.38 -10.85
N ASP A 96 6.80 5.74 -11.95
CA ASP A 96 5.61 6.16 -12.70
C ASP A 96 4.35 6.03 -11.82
N MET A 97 4.25 4.93 -11.06
CA MET A 97 3.16 4.74 -10.12
C MET A 97 3.14 5.81 -9.04
N TRP A 98 4.30 6.19 -8.52
CA TRP A 98 4.39 7.23 -7.50
C TRP A 98 3.99 8.60 -8.05
N ASP A 99 4.45 8.92 -9.26
CA ASP A 99 4.24 10.24 -9.85
C ASP A 99 2.83 10.43 -10.40
N PHE A 100 2.22 9.40 -10.97
CA PHE A 100 0.96 9.53 -11.72
C PHE A 100 -0.13 8.55 -11.31
N GLY A 101 0.18 7.61 -10.43
CA GLY A 101 -0.74 6.52 -10.09
C GLY A 101 -2.04 7.00 -9.45
N VAL A 102 -3.14 6.33 -9.81
CA VAL A 102 -4.46 6.55 -9.23
C VAL A 102 -4.92 5.24 -8.61
N ILE A 103 -5.37 5.30 -7.36
CA ILE A 103 -5.84 4.12 -6.65
C ILE A 103 -7.08 3.56 -7.35
N SER A 104 -7.07 2.27 -7.66
CA SER A 104 -8.19 1.61 -8.33
C SER A 104 -8.98 0.70 -7.39
N HIS A 105 -8.32 0.04 -6.44
CA HIS A 105 -8.97 -0.85 -5.47
C HIS A 105 -8.28 -0.73 -4.12
N VAL A 106 -9.05 -0.92 -3.04
CA VAL A 106 -8.51 -0.94 -1.66
C VAL A 106 -9.22 -2.04 -0.89
N ASN A 107 -8.53 -2.63 0.10
CA ASN A 107 -9.19 -3.52 1.04
C ASN A 107 -9.76 -2.72 2.21
N ASP A 108 -10.46 -3.40 3.14
CA ASP A 108 -11.11 -2.71 4.26
C ASP A 108 -10.11 -2.05 5.19
N ALA A 109 -8.96 -2.69 5.43
CA ALA A 109 -7.92 -2.10 6.27
C ALA A 109 -7.43 -0.78 5.69
N ALA A 110 -7.29 -0.69 4.35
CA ALA A 110 -6.89 0.55 3.70
C ALA A 110 -7.99 1.62 3.79
N ARG A 111 -9.26 1.22 3.67
CA ARG A 111 -10.37 2.17 3.83
C ARG A 111 -10.37 2.80 5.21
N GLN A 112 -10.04 2.05 6.23
CA GLN A 112 -9.96 2.57 7.60
C GLN A 112 -8.89 3.64 7.76
N LEU A 113 -7.89 3.66 6.88
CA LEU A 113 -6.88 4.70 6.84
C LEU A 113 -7.31 5.93 6.02
N GLY A 114 -8.49 5.88 5.43
CA GLY A 114 -9.00 6.97 4.60
C GLY A 114 -8.65 6.85 3.12
N LEU A 115 -8.17 5.70 2.69
CA LEU A 115 -7.81 5.47 1.30
C LEU A 115 -9.03 4.99 0.51
N THR A 116 -9.26 5.56 -0.65
CA THR A 116 -10.39 5.21 -1.50
C THR A 116 -9.99 5.19 -2.98
N PRO A 117 -10.68 4.38 -3.81
CA PRO A 117 -10.45 4.43 -5.25
C PRO A 117 -10.69 5.83 -5.81
N GLY A 118 -9.89 6.22 -6.78
CA GLY A 118 -9.97 7.53 -7.42
C GLY A 118 -9.00 8.56 -6.87
N GLN A 119 -8.40 8.30 -5.70
CA GLN A 119 -7.39 9.21 -5.16
C GLN A 119 -6.06 9.07 -5.91
N GLY A 120 -5.34 10.18 -6.05
CA GLY A 120 -3.95 10.14 -6.49
C GLY A 120 -3.10 9.46 -5.42
N LEU A 121 -2.27 8.51 -5.82
CA LEU A 121 -1.48 7.72 -4.87
C LEU A 121 -0.58 8.59 -4.01
N ARG A 122 0.18 9.47 -4.65
CA ARG A 122 1.19 10.30 -3.97
C ARG A 122 0.54 11.18 -2.90
N GLU A 123 -0.56 11.84 -3.24
CA GLU A 123 -1.28 12.69 -2.29
C GLU A 123 -1.85 11.89 -1.13
N ALA A 124 -2.47 10.75 -1.43
CA ALA A 124 -3.09 9.92 -0.41
C ALA A 124 -2.06 9.40 0.58
N LEU A 125 -0.94 8.87 0.10
CA LEU A 125 0.10 8.31 0.97
C LEU A 125 0.88 9.40 1.71
N SER A 126 1.11 10.53 1.06
CA SER A 126 1.79 11.66 1.73
C SER A 126 0.99 12.15 2.93
N SER A 127 -0.33 12.13 2.83
CA SER A 127 -1.20 12.47 3.97
C SER A 127 -1.00 11.53 5.15
N LEU A 128 -0.79 10.24 4.88
CA LEU A 128 -0.57 9.26 5.96
C LEU A 128 0.73 9.51 6.71
N THR A 129 1.77 9.97 6.03
CA THR A 129 3.07 10.21 6.68
C THR A 129 3.09 11.48 7.51
N ARG A 130 2.15 12.40 7.28
CA ARG A 130 2.08 13.68 8.02
C ARG A 130 1.44 13.53 9.39
N VAL A 131 0.73 12.45 9.63
CA VAL A 131 -0.04 12.24 10.85
C VAL A 131 0.58 11.09 11.62
N ALA A 132 0.87 11.31 12.91
CA ALA A 132 1.37 10.23 13.75
C ALA A 132 0.37 9.07 13.75
N PRO A 133 0.83 7.80 13.76
CA PRO A 133 -0.07 6.66 13.77
C PRO A 133 -1.03 6.81 14.95
N SER A 134 -2.33 6.64 14.70
CA SER A 134 -3.27 6.60 15.79
C SER A 134 -2.93 5.40 16.62
N LEU A 135 -2.80 5.60 17.90
CA LEU A 135 -2.77 4.49 18.80
C LEU A 135 -4.10 3.76 18.66
N PRO A 136 -4.07 2.45 18.69
CA PRO A 136 -5.33 1.72 18.71
C PRO A 136 -6.04 2.26 19.92
N ARG A 137 -7.00 2.87 19.63
CA ARG A 137 -7.70 3.48 20.70
C ARG A 137 -8.48 2.44 21.39
N CYS A 138 -7.79 2.23 21.49
CA CYS A 138 -8.11 1.45 21.75
C CYS A 138 -8.95 1.40 21.87
N GLY A 139 -8.93 1.59 21.81
CA GLY A 139 -9.35 1.71 22.04
C GLY A 139 -9.65 2.15 22.32
N ALA A 140 -9.44 2.49 22.54
CA ALA A 140 -9.57 3.21 22.90
C ALA A 140 -9.75 3.77 23.10
N SER A 141 -9.75 4.05 23.38
CA SER A 141 -9.85 4.82 23.61
C SER A 141 -9.97 5.35 23.63
N PRO A 142 -10.03 5.75 24.03
CA PRO A 142 -10.08 6.51 24.13
C PRO A 142 -10.09 7.08 23.93
N ASP A 143 -10.07 7.43 24.13
CA ASP A 143 -10.06 8.10 23.98
C ASP A 143 -10.02 8.55 23.89
N VAL A 144 -10.22 8.58 24.17
CA VAL A 144 -10.11 9.08 24.07
C VAL A 144 -9.98 9.64 23.74
N THR A 145 -10.12 9.98 23.89
CA THR A 145 -9.88 10.54 23.56
C THR A 145 -9.59 10.89 23.02
N ARG A 146 -9.72 11.09 22.99
CA ARG A 146 -9.28 11.25 22.39
C ARG A 146 -9.17 11.12 21.91
N GLY A 147 -8.94 11.00 21.81
CA GLY A 147 -8.76 10.74 21.21
C GLY A 147 -8.61 10.65 20.92
#